data_47a62e5c05bbd69eb48e528182bd5cdd
#
_entry.id   47a62e5c05bbd69eb48e528182bd5cdd
#
_cell.length_a   1.000
_cell.length_b   1.000
_cell.length_c   1.000
_cell.angle_alpha   90.00
_cell.angle_beta   90.00
_cell.angle_gamma   90.00
#
_symmetry.space_group_name_H-M   'P 1'
#
loop_
_entity.id
_entity.type
_entity.pdbx_description
1 polymer ?
#
loop_
_entity_poly.entity_id
_entity_poly.type
_entity_poly.pdbx_seq_one_letter_code
_entity_poly.pdbx_strand_id
1 'polypeptide(L)'
;MQQRGVALVVVAMAWSVATTAAWAQSPLEGRGRLRDRYEKPRQQQKLDESIRKFGEEDTQTRLEGVEGLGENSSDAKAVEYLMRGAADADLSVRVKAIDVIGDNRVKQAVPLLVQQLFMRDTSLATKQHILASLGKIGDAHATKPILDFLARDIDPSVRGSAVYALGDIGDPAALPTLEKLVKESSDENFRGLAQSAIRKIQDRPAPTVVPPALADRRAQPQPESEATP
;
A
#
# COMPACT_ATOMS: atom_id res chain seq x y z
N MET A 1 -45.48 77.16 -5.40
CA MET A 1 -45.98 76.44 -4.22
C MET A 1 -45.74 74.96 -4.45
N GLN A 2 -44.80 74.46 -3.70
CA GLN A 2 -44.70 73.14 -3.07
C GLN A 2 -44.46 71.93 -3.97
N GLN A 3 -43.19 71.60 -4.13
CA GLN A 3 -42.73 70.25 -4.34
C GLN A 3 -42.32 69.66 -2.98
N ARG A 4 -42.97 68.64 -2.58
CA ARG A 4 -42.50 67.72 -1.55
C ARG A 4 -43.02 66.29 -1.81
N GLY A 5 -42.15 65.35 -2.00
CA GLY A 5 -42.54 63.94 -1.88
C GLY A 5 -42.05 63.00 -2.98
N VAL A 6 -40.73 62.82 -3.16
CA VAL A 6 -40.22 61.63 -3.84
C VAL A 6 -38.86 61.35 -3.21
N ALA A 7 -38.86 60.73 -2.05
CA ALA A 7 -37.62 60.20 -1.46
C ALA A 7 -37.95 59.14 -0.39
N LEU A 8 -38.57 57.99 -0.80
CA LEU A 8 -38.73 56.87 0.17
C LEU A 8 -39.12 55.55 -0.53
N VAL A 9 -38.45 55.14 -1.61
CA VAL A 9 -38.69 53.80 -2.21
C VAL A 9 -37.39 53.11 -2.67
N VAL A 10 -36.20 53.52 -2.28
CA VAL A 10 -34.95 52.87 -2.76
C VAL A 10 -34.20 52.10 -1.70
N VAL A 11 -34.68 51.96 -0.45
CA VAL A 11 -33.91 51.26 0.62
C VAL A 11 -34.42 49.83 0.91
N ALA A 12 -35.48 49.36 0.24
CA ALA A 12 -36.08 48.05 0.58
C ALA A 12 -35.68 46.86 -0.33
N MET A 13 -34.77 47.03 -1.32
CA MET A 13 -34.38 45.92 -2.20
C MET A 13 -32.94 45.39 -2.07
N ALA A 14 -32.19 45.80 -1.05
CA ALA A 14 -30.82 45.35 -0.88
C ALA A 14 -30.64 44.21 0.16
N TRP A 15 -31.72 43.70 0.76
CA TRP A 15 -31.60 42.66 1.81
C TRP A 15 -32.11 41.25 1.44
N SER A 16 -32.55 41.02 0.22
CA SER A 16 -33.10 39.70 -0.15
C SER A 16 -32.19 38.80 -0.97
N VAL A 17 -30.94 39.17 -1.26
CA VAL A 17 -29.99 38.33 -2.04
C VAL A 17 -28.91 37.66 -1.18
N ALA A 18 -28.75 38.06 0.09
CA ALA A 18 -27.71 37.52 0.96
C ALA A 18 -28.08 36.23 1.74
N THR A 19 -29.33 35.78 1.70
CA THR A 19 -29.80 34.62 2.50
C THR A 19 -29.93 33.31 1.71
N THR A 20 -29.76 33.31 0.39
CA THR A 20 -29.87 32.06 -0.40
C THR A 20 -28.54 31.34 -0.64
N ALA A 21 -27.38 31.91 -0.29
CA ALA A 21 -26.08 31.28 -0.44
C ALA A 21 -25.66 30.40 0.76
N ALA A 22 -26.31 30.50 1.90
CA ALA A 22 -25.95 29.77 3.11
C ALA A 22 -26.47 28.32 3.13
N TRP A 23 -27.34 27.91 2.25
CA TRP A 23 -27.94 26.57 2.21
C TRP A 23 -27.27 25.59 1.28
N ALA A 24 -26.31 26.04 0.45
CA ALA A 24 -25.66 25.19 -0.54
C ALA A 24 -24.33 24.57 -0.10
N GLN A 25 -23.85 24.83 1.12
CA GLN A 25 -22.52 24.37 1.57
C GLN A 25 -22.53 23.25 2.62
N SER A 26 -23.62 22.58 2.92
CA SER A 26 -23.65 21.60 4.00
C SER A 26 -24.18 20.17 3.73
N PRO A 27 -24.23 19.60 2.50
CA PRO A 27 -24.58 18.18 2.37
C PRO A 27 -23.41 17.22 2.55
N LEU A 28 -22.16 17.67 2.44
CA LEU A 28 -21.01 16.76 2.43
C LEU A 28 -20.36 16.56 3.81
N GLU A 29 -20.40 17.55 4.69
CA GLU A 29 -19.86 17.42 6.04
C GLU A 29 -20.67 16.50 6.95
N GLY A 30 -21.97 16.38 6.73
CA GLY A 30 -22.85 15.49 7.50
C GLY A 30 -22.63 14.01 7.22
N ARG A 31 -22.28 13.64 5.97
CA ARG A 31 -22.03 12.26 5.57
C ARG A 31 -20.72 11.72 6.16
N GLY A 32 -19.68 12.54 6.24
CA GLY A 32 -18.42 12.15 6.89
C GLY A 32 -18.61 11.86 8.38
N ARG A 33 -19.32 12.71 9.10
CA ARG A 33 -19.57 12.54 10.55
C ARG A 33 -20.43 11.31 10.88
N LEU A 34 -21.43 10.98 10.05
CA LEU A 34 -22.25 9.78 10.22
C LEU A 34 -21.43 8.51 9.95
N ARG A 35 -20.65 8.52 8.89
CA ARG A 35 -19.72 7.44 8.56
C ARG A 35 -18.74 7.19 9.71
N ASP A 36 -18.08 8.24 10.21
CA ASP A 36 -17.14 8.14 11.33
C ASP A 36 -17.80 7.63 12.63
N ARG A 37 -19.07 7.96 12.86
CA ARG A 37 -19.80 7.57 14.07
C ARG A 37 -20.22 6.09 14.08
N TYR A 38 -20.50 5.49 12.93
CA TYR A 38 -21.05 4.13 12.84
C TYR A 38 -20.09 3.12 12.18
N GLU A 39 -19.25 3.51 11.25
CA GLU A 39 -18.32 2.60 10.56
C GLU A 39 -17.04 2.34 11.37
N LYS A 40 -16.45 3.36 11.97
CA LYS A 40 -15.23 3.20 12.80
C LYS A 40 -15.42 2.22 13.97
N PRO A 41 -16.52 2.29 14.78
CA PRO A 41 -16.75 1.30 15.81
C PRO A 41 -16.91 -0.12 15.29
N ARG A 42 -17.55 -0.31 14.14
CA ARG A 42 -17.70 -1.63 13.51
C ARG A 42 -16.39 -2.20 12.99
N GLN A 43 -15.55 -1.36 12.37
CA GLN A 43 -14.23 -1.77 11.92
C GLN A 43 -13.34 -2.15 13.10
N GLN A 44 -13.39 -1.37 14.18
CA GLN A 44 -12.65 -1.68 15.39
C GLN A 44 -13.10 -3.00 16.01
N GLN A 45 -14.41 -3.25 16.10
CA GLN A 45 -14.93 -4.53 16.59
C GLN A 45 -14.49 -5.72 15.76
N LYS A 46 -14.48 -5.60 14.41
CA LYS A 46 -13.98 -6.64 13.51
C LYS A 46 -12.49 -6.90 13.71
N LEU A 47 -11.70 -5.84 13.87
CA LEU A 47 -10.27 -5.95 14.15
C LEU A 47 -10.02 -6.66 15.47
N ASP A 48 -10.71 -6.25 16.55
CA ASP A 48 -10.55 -6.85 17.86
C ASP A 48 -10.99 -8.33 17.86
N GLU A 49 -12.04 -8.68 17.10
CA GLU A 49 -12.44 -10.07 16.90
C GLU A 49 -11.38 -10.88 16.15
N SER A 50 -10.81 -10.32 15.09
CA SER A 50 -9.74 -10.98 14.31
C SER A 50 -8.49 -11.21 15.15
N ILE A 51 -8.12 -10.23 15.98
CA ILE A 51 -7.00 -10.35 16.94
C ILE A 51 -7.30 -11.46 17.96
N ARG A 52 -8.50 -11.52 18.49
CA ARG A 52 -8.90 -12.57 19.44
C ARG A 52 -8.79 -13.95 18.78
N LYS A 53 -9.36 -14.12 17.57
CA LYS A 53 -9.27 -15.37 16.82
C LYS A 53 -7.83 -15.80 16.55
N PHE A 54 -6.96 -14.85 16.21
CA PHE A 54 -5.53 -15.13 15.99
C PHE A 54 -4.82 -15.61 17.27
N GLY A 55 -5.32 -15.25 18.45
CA GLY A 55 -4.77 -15.68 19.73
C GLY A 55 -5.24 -17.05 20.23
N GLU A 56 -6.15 -17.74 19.50
CA GLU A 56 -6.69 -19.04 19.92
C GLU A 56 -5.68 -20.19 19.67
N GLU A 57 -5.84 -21.29 20.39
CA GLU A 57 -4.97 -22.48 20.21
C GLU A 57 -5.29 -23.24 18.91
N ASP A 58 -6.56 -23.23 18.50
CA ASP A 58 -7.01 -23.91 17.29
C ASP A 58 -6.47 -23.24 16.01
N THR A 59 -5.77 -24.05 15.19
CA THR A 59 -5.16 -23.56 13.94
C THR A 59 -6.17 -22.97 12.97
N GLN A 60 -7.38 -23.57 12.83
CA GLN A 60 -8.39 -23.08 11.92
C GLN A 60 -8.91 -21.70 12.37
N THR A 61 -9.13 -21.53 13.66
CA THR A 61 -9.55 -20.25 14.24
C THR A 61 -8.46 -19.18 14.05
N ARG A 62 -7.17 -19.54 14.19
CA ARG A 62 -6.08 -18.61 13.89
C ARG A 62 -6.03 -18.21 12.41
N LEU A 63 -6.27 -19.15 11.48
CA LEU A 63 -6.36 -18.86 10.04
C LEU A 63 -7.46 -17.84 9.72
N GLU A 64 -8.65 -18.02 10.31
CA GLU A 64 -9.74 -17.03 10.19
C GLU A 64 -9.33 -15.67 10.77
N GLY A 65 -8.60 -15.67 11.88
CA GLY A 65 -8.03 -14.46 12.46
C GLY A 65 -7.10 -13.73 11.49
N VAL A 66 -6.21 -14.46 10.82
CA VAL A 66 -5.28 -13.91 9.81
C VAL A 66 -6.05 -13.31 8.62
N GLU A 67 -7.10 -13.98 8.13
CA GLU A 67 -7.95 -13.42 7.06
C GLU A 67 -8.61 -12.11 7.45
N GLY A 68 -9.22 -12.07 8.64
CA GLY A 68 -9.85 -10.85 9.15
C GLY A 68 -8.86 -9.72 9.42
N LEU A 69 -7.61 -10.04 9.82
CA LEU A 69 -6.53 -9.06 9.93
C LEU A 69 -6.19 -8.47 8.55
N GLY A 70 -6.21 -9.29 7.49
CA GLY A 70 -6.00 -8.85 6.11
C GLY A 70 -7.02 -7.82 5.64
N GLU A 71 -8.30 -8.00 5.99
CA GLU A 71 -9.36 -7.02 5.69
C GLU A 71 -9.11 -5.65 6.34
N ASN A 72 -8.35 -5.61 7.42
CA ASN A 72 -8.02 -4.43 8.20
C ASN A 72 -6.54 -4.00 8.04
N SER A 73 -5.87 -4.40 6.97
CA SER A 73 -4.43 -4.18 6.73
C SER A 73 -4.00 -2.71 6.62
N SER A 74 -4.93 -1.77 6.58
CA SER A 74 -4.67 -0.34 6.72
C SER A 74 -4.43 0.11 8.18
N ASP A 75 -4.80 -0.72 9.16
CA ASP A 75 -4.59 -0.47 10.58
C ASP A 75 -3.22 -1.01 11.01
N ALA A 76 -2.45 -0.16 11.73
CA ALA A 76 -1.11 -0.52 12.17
C ALA A 76 -1.09 -1.74 13.10
N LYS A 77 -2.14 -1.91 13.92
CA LYS A 77 -2.30 -3.05 14.82
C LYS A 77 -2.54 -4.35 14.05
N ALA A 78 -3.39 -4.28 12.98
CA ALA A 78 -3.58 -5.44 12.11
C ALA A 78 -2.27 -5.86 11.44
N VAL A 79 -1.50 -4.90 10.93
CA VAL A 79 -0.17 -5.15 10.33
C VAL A 79 0.79 -5.80 11.32
N GLU A 80 0.82 -5.33 12.57
CA GLU A 80 1.64 -5.94 13.63
C GLU A 80 1.28 -7.41 13.86
N TYR A 81 -0.02 -7.73 13.94
CA TYR A 81 -0.47 -9.12 14.13
C TYR A 81 -0.24 -9.98 12.90
N LEU A 82 -0.38 -9.46 11.67
CA LEU A 82 0.00 -10.15 10.45
C LEU A 82 1.50 -10.51 10.43
N MET A 83 2.35 -9.58 10.86
CA MET A 83 3.79 -9.83 10.96
C MET A 83 4.11 -10.90 12.02
N ARG A 84 3.37 -10.95 13.14
CA ARG A 84 3.47 -12.06 14.11
C ARG A 84 3.03 -13.39 13.49
N GLY A 85 1.92 -13.38 12.72
CA GLY A 85 1.44 -14.56 12.00
C GLY A 85 2.46 -15.10 10.99
N ALA A 86 3.21 -14.22 10.32
CA ALA A 86 4.31 -14.64 9.43
C ALA A 86 5.46 -15.35 10.17
N ALA A 87 5.49 -15.32 11.50
CA ALA A 87 6.43 -16.05 12.37
C ALA A 87 5.72 -17.12 13.24
N ASP A 88 4.47 -17.49 12.95
CA ASP A 88 3.71 -18.49 13.69
C ASP A 88 4.43 -19.87 13.68
N ALA A 89 4.27 -20.63 14.76
CA ALA A 89 4.79 -21.98 14.86
C ALA A 89 4.16 -22.94 13.85
N ASP A 90 2.84 -22.77 13.58
CA ASP A 90 2.13 -23.55 12.60
C ASP A 90 2.43 -23.07 11.17
N LEU A 91 2.82 -24.02 10.31
CA LEU A 91 3.21 -23.72 8.93
C LEU A 91 2.05 -23.11 8.12
N SER A 92 0.82 -23.58 8.32
CA SER A 92 -0.35 -23.11 7.56
C SER A 92 -0.67 -21.66 7.92
N VAL A 93 -0.64 -21.33 9.20
CA VAL A 93 -0.85 -19.96 9.70
C VAL A 93 0.25 -19.04 9.18
N ARG A 94 1.51 -19.48 9.27
CA ARG A 94 2.66 -18.72 8.79
C ARG A 94 2.57 -18.40 7.31
N VAL A 95 2.32 -19.42 6.47
CA VAL A 95 2.18 -19.25 5.01
C VAL A 95 0.99 -18.34 4.69
N LYS A 96 -0.16 -18.56 5.33
CA LYS A 96 -1.35 -17.72 5.14
C LYS A 96 -1.07 -16.25 5.46
N ALA A 97 -0.38 -15.97 6.57
CA ALA A 97 -0.02 -14.60 6.95
C ALA A 97 0.93 -13.95 5.93
N ILE A 98 1.93 -14.71 5.44
CA ILE A 98 2.84 -14.25 4.38
C ILE A 98 2.06 -13.89 3.11
N ASP A 99 1.13 -14.74 2.69
CA ASP A 99 0.31 -14.50 1.50
C ASP A 99 -0.59 -13.27 1.67
N VAL A 100 -1.27 -13.14 2.83
CA VAL A 100 -2.11 -11.98 3.16
C VAL A 100 -1.31 -10.68 3.19
N ILE A 101 -0.09 -10.70 3.72
CA ILE A 101 0.86 -9.57 3.70
C ILE A 101 1.17 -9.17 2.25
N GLY A 102 1.42 -10.14 1.37
CA GLY A 102 1.67 -9.90 -0.05
C GLY A 102 0.47 -9.32 -0.77
N ASP A 103 -0.71 -9.93 -0.61
CA ASP A 103 -1.96 -9.54 -1.27
C ASP A 103 -2.38 -8.12 -0.89
N ASN A 104 -2.16 -7.73 0.36
CA ASN A 104 -2.44 -6.39 0.87
C ASN A 104 -1.28 -5.40 0.70
N ARG A 105 -0.17 -5.81 0.08
CA ARG A 105 1.01 -4.98 -0.20
C ARG A 105 1.57 -4.27 1.04
N VAL A 106 1.66 -5.01 2.14
CA VAL A 106 2.12 -4.48 3.44
C VAL A 106 3.63 -4.23 3.40
N LYS A 107 4.05 -3.03 3.01
CA LYS A 107 5.46 -2.65 2.86
C LYS A 107 6.26 -2.76 4.15
N GLN A 108 5.63 -2.52 5.28
CA GLN A 108 6.25 -2.61 6.61
C GLN A 108 6.80 -4.01 6.91
N ALA A 109 6.27 -5.06 6.26
CA ALA A 109 6.69 -6.43 6.46
C ALA A 109 7.94 -6.83 5.62
N VAL A 110 8.38 -6.00 4.66
CA VAL A 110 9.51 -6.31 3.79
C VAL A 110 10.77 -6.71 4.56
N PRO A 111 11.23 -5.99 5.61
CA PRO A 111 12.41 -6.38 6.36
C PRO A 111 12.28 -7.77 7.03
N LEU A 112 11.10 -8.08 7.58
CA LEU A 112 10.81 -9.38 8.19
C LEU A 112 10.86 -10.50 7.15
N LEU A 113 10.20 -10.33 6.01
CA LEU A 113 10.17 -11.32 4.94
C LEU A 113 11.57 -11.57 4.37
N VAL A 114 12.36 -10.52 4.18
CA VAL A 114 13.76 -10.62 3.76
C VAL A 114 14.57 -11.40 4.80
N GLN A 115 14.43 -11.11 6.07
CA GLN A 115 15.12 -11.87 7.13
C GLN A 115 14.78 -13.37 7.06
N GLN A 116 13.50 -13.72 6.96
CA GLN A 116 13.04 -15.11 6.86
C GLN A 116 13.53 -15.81 5.60
N LEU A 117 13.65 -15.11 4.47
CA LEU A 117 14.18 -15.65 3.22
C LEU A 117 15.61 -16.21 3.40
N PHE A 118 16.42 -15.58 4.25
CA PHE A 118 17.80 -15.97 4.52
C PHE A 118 17.98 -16.99 5.65
N MET A 119 16.92 -17.29 6.41
CA MET A 119 16.99 -18.28 7.49
C MET A 119 17.15 -19.69 6.91
N ARG A 120 17.98 -20.51 7.57
CA ARG A 120 18.28 -21.88 7.12
C ARG A 120 17.14 -22.85 7.35
N ASP A 121 16.39 -22.65 8.41
CA ASP A 121 15.24 -23.46 8.84
C ASP A 121 13.94 -23.14 8.10
N THR A 122 13.91 -22.06 7.27
CA THR A 122 12.78 -21.76 6.40
C THR A 122 12.72 -22.77 5.25
N SER A 123 11.59 -23.49 5.14
CA SER A 123 11.38 -24.48 4.08
C SER A 123 11.39 -23.84 2.68
N LEU A 124 11.71 -24.64 1.65
CA LEU A 124 11.70 -24.16 0.26
C LEU A 124 10.32 -23.61 -0.13
N ALA A 125 9.23 -24.30 0.26
CA ALA A 125 7.88 -23.84 0.01
C ALA A 125 7.62 -22.47 0.66
N THR A 126 8.00 -22.29 1.93
CA THR A 126 7.85 -20.98 2.59
C THR A 126 8.67 -19.89 1.91
N LYS A 127 9.88 -20.18 1.45
CA LYS A 127 10.71 -19.23 0.68
C LYS A 127 10.03 -18.82 -0.63
N GLN A 128 9.34 -19.74 -1.31
CA GLN A 128 8.57 -19.43 -2.52
C GLN A 128 7.42 -18.46 -2.20
N HIS A 129 6.66 -18.69 -1.10
CA HIS A 129 5.61 -17.78 -0.65
C HIS A 129 6.16 -16.40 -0.28
N ILE A 130 7.29 -16.35 0.43
CA ILE A 130 7.97 -15.09 0.77
C ILE A 130 8.34 -14.31 -0.50
N LEU A 131 8.97 -14.95 -1.48
CA LEU A 131 9.36 -14.31 -2.74
C LEU A 131 8.13 -13.81 -3.53
N ALA A 132 7.08 -14.63 -3.63
CA ALA A 132 5.83 -14.23 -4.26
C ALA A 132 5.23 -13.00 -3.56
N SER A 133 5.23 -12.98 -2.22
CA SER A 133 4.70 -11.85 -1.45
C SER A 133 5.55 -10.59 -1.60
N LEU A 134 6.89 -10.71 -1.59
CA LEU A 134 7.78 -9.58 -1.89
C LEU A 134 7.54 -9.01 -3.28
N GLY A 135 7.30 -9.86 -4.28
CA GLY A 135 6.90 -9.46 -5.63
C GLY A 135 5.59 -8.68 -5.65
N LYS A 136 4.53 -9.20 -4.98
CA LYS A 136 3.21 -8.55 -4.88
C LYS A 136 3.28 -7.20 -4.16
N ILE A 137 4.08 -7.11 -3.08
CA ILE A 137 4.33 -5.85 -2.35
C ILE A 137 4.94 -4.80 -3.27
N GLY A 138 5.86 -5.20 -4.14
CA GLY A 138 6.44 -4.33 -5.15
C GLY A 138 7.34 -3.22 -4.58
N ASP A 139 7.96 -3.46 -3.42
CA ASP A 139 8.87 -2.48 -2.81
C ASP A 139 10.31 -2.70 -3.29
N ALA A 140 10.91 -1.65 -3.87
CA ALA A 140 12.26 -1.70 -4.40
C ALA A 140 13.34 -2.02 -3.34
N HIS A 141 13.06 -1.82 -2.04
CA HIS A 141 13.97 -2.22 -0.97
C HIS A 141 14.21 -3.74 -0.90
N ALA A 142 13.30 -4.55 -1.50
CA ALA A 142 13.49 -5.99 -1.61
C ALA A 142 14.41 -6.40 -2.76
N THR A 143 14.66 -5.53 -3.76
CA THR A 143 15.43 -5.87 -4.97
C THR A 143 16.83 -6.36 -4.64
N LYS A 144 17.62 -5.55 -3.93
CA LYS A 144 18.99 -5.93 -3.59
C LYS A 144 19.05 -7.20 -2.76
N PRO A 145 18.27 -7.39 -1.67
CA PRO A 145 18.22 -8.66 -0.95
C PRO A 145 17.90 -9.87 -1.83
N ILE A 146 16.96 -9.76 -2.75
CA ILE A 146 16.62 -10.87 -3.66
C ILE A 146 17.77 -11.17 -4.64
N LEU A 147 18.46 -10.14 -5.15
CA LEU A 147 19.68 -10.32 -5.97
C LEU A 147 20.81 -11.00 -5.19
N ASP A 148 21.04 -10.59 -3.95
CA ASP A 148 22.01 -11.20 -3.03
C ASP A 148 21.64 -12.66 -2.71
N PHE A 149 20.33 -12.98 -2.64
CA PHE A 149 19.83 -14.35 -2.47
C PHE A 149 20.08 -15.19 -3.72
N LEU A 150 19.83 -14.65 -4.94
CA LEU A 150 20.10 -15.33 -6.22
C LEU A 150 21.58 -15.61 -6.46
N ALA A 151 22.48 -14.80 -5.90
CA ALA A 151 23.92 -14.99 -6.02
C ALA A 151 24.45 -16.20 -5.23
N ARG A 152 23.61 -16.80 -4.35
CA ARG A 152 23.96 -18.00 -3.59
C ARG A 152 23.64 -19.25 -4.40
N ASP A 153 24.23 -20.37 -3.99
CA ASP A 153 23.84 -21.70 -4.48
C ASP A 153 22.49 -22.06 -3.83
N ILE A 154 21.41 -21.84 -4.56
CA ILE A 154 20.04 -22.05 -4.09
C ILE A 154 19.32 -23.08 -4.96
N ASP A 155 18.32 -23.74 -4.37
CA ASP A 155 17.47 -24.70 -5.07
C ASP A 155 16.83 -24.09 -6.34
N PRO A 156 16.84 -24.80 -7.48
CA PRO A 156 16.27 -24.30 -8.75
C PRO A 156 14.82 -23.81 -8.63
N SER A 157 13.99 -24.46 -7.80
CA SER A 157 12.58 -24.09 -7.61
C SER A 157 12.42 -22.71 -6.97
N VAL A 158 13.28 -22.37 -6.02
CA VAL A 158 13.29 -21.07 -5.36
C VAL A 158 13.96 -20.00 -6.23
N ARG A 159 14.95 -20.42 -7.04
CA ARG A 159 15.63 -19.53 -7.99
C ARG A 159 14.66 -18.93 -9.01
N GLY A 160 13.75 -19.75 -9.55
CA GLY A 160 12.69 -19.29 -10.46
C GLY A 160 11.74 -18.28 -9.77
N SER A 161 11.34 -18.56 -8.55
CA SER A 161 10.49 -17.66 -7.76
C SER A 161 11.16 -16.31 -7.48
N ALA A 162 12.48 -16.29 -7.26
CA ALA A 162 13.23 -15.06 -7.05
C ALA A 162 13.28 -14.19 -8.32
N VAL A 163 13.51 -14.80 -9.49
CA VAL A 163 13.47 -14.10 -10.79
C VAL A 163 12.07 -13.54 -11.05
N TYR A 164 11.03 -14.31 -10.77
CA TYR A 164 9.65 -13.85 -10.92
C TYR A 164 9.35 -12.65 -10.02
N ALA A 165 9.76 -12.72 -8.74
CA ALA A 165 9.59 -11.64 -7.77
C ALA A 165 10.28 -10.34 -8.22
N LEU A 166 11.51 -10.41 -8.79
CA LEU A 166 12.21 -9.24 -9.34
C LEU A 166 11.43 -8.60 -10.49
N GLY A 167 10.83 -9.41 -11.37
CA GLY A 167 9.96 -8.92 -12.43
C GLY A 167 8.73 -8.20 -11.90
N ASP A 168 8.10 -8.74 -10.84
CA ASP A 168 6.91 -8.15 -10.22
C ASP A 168 7.23 -6.88 -9.42
N ILE A 169 8.38 -6.82 -8.74
CA ILE A 169 8.88 -5.59 -8.10
C ILE A 169 9.09 -4.50 -9.16
N GLY A 170 9.65 -4.85 -10.31
CA GLY A 170 9.78 -3.95 -11.44
C GLY A 170 10.88 -2.90 -11.28
N ASP A 171 11.86 -3.14 -10.42
CA ASP A 171 12.99 -2.23 -10.20
C ASP A 171 14.06 -2.41 -11.29
N PRO A 172 14.42 -1.36 -12.06
CA PRO A 172 15.44 -1.41 -13.08
C PRO A 172 16.81 -1.88 -12.56
N ALA A 173 17.11 -1.76 -11.28
CA ALA A 173 18.34 -2.25 -10.67
C ALA A 173 18.55 -3.77 -10.84
N ALA A 174 17.48 -4.54 -11.12
CA ALA A 174 17.55 -5.96 -11.38
C ALA A 174 18.02 -6.31 -12.81
N LEU A 175 17.88 -5.40 -13.76
CA LEU A 175 18.13 -5.69 -15.19
C LEU A 175 19.51 -6.28 -15.48
N PRO A 176 20.64 -5.73 -14.98
CA PRO A 176 21.96 -6.26 -15.30
C PRO A 176 22.14 -7.73 -14.89
N THR A 177 21.61 -8.09 -13.72
CA THR A 177 21.68 -9.48 -13.22
C THR A 177 20.77 -10.40 -14.02
N LEU A 178 19.55 -9.98 -14.33
CA LEU A 178 18.62 -10.78 -15.14
C LEU A 178 19.17 -11.01 -16.56
N GLU A 179 19.77 -10.02 -17.21
CA GLU A 179 20.42 -10.15 -18.50
C GLU A 179 21.61 -11.12 -18.47
N LYS A 180 22.40 -11.08 -17.39
CA LYS A 180 23.47 -12.04 -17.14
C LYS A 180 22.91 -13.46 -17.04
N LEU A 181 21.84 -13.67 -16.27
CA LEU A 181 21.19 -14.97 -16.13
C LEU A 181 20.66 -15.51 -17.46
N VAL A 182 20.11 -14.65 -18.33
CA VAL A 182 19.69 -15.05 -19.70
C VAL A 182 20.88 -15.55 -20.54
N LYS A 183 22.05 -14.91 -20.43
CA LYS A 183 23.24 -15.28 -21.20
C LYS A 183 23.91 -16.55 -20.70
N GLU A 184 23.97 -16.75 -19.39
CA GLU A 184 24.74 -17.82 -18.75
C GLU A 184 23.93 -19.10 -18.52
N SER A 185 22.59 -19.05 -18.49
CA SER A 185 21.79 -20.24 -18.22
C SER A 185 21.71 -21.15 -19.44
N SER A 186 21.96 -22.44 -19.22
CA SER A 186 21.68 -23.51 -20.19
C SER A 186 20.23 -23.96 -20.18
N ASP A 187 19.47 -23.68 -19.10
CA ASP A 187 18.06 -24.02 -18.96
C ASP A 187 17.19 -23.02 -19.74
N GLU A 188 16.48 -23.52 -20.77
CA GLU A 188 15.66 -22.70 -21.63
C GLU A 188 14.43 -22.14 -20.90
N ASN A 189 13.81 -22.92 -20.02
CA ASN A 189 12.67 -22.46 -19.23
C ASN A 189 13.07 -21.31 -18.28
N PHE A 190 14.22 -21.46 -17.64
CA PHE A 190 14.75 -20.42 -16.76
C PHE A 190 15.15 -19.15 -17.52
N ARG A 191 15.74 -19.31 -18.73
CA ARG A 191 16.00 -18.16 -19.64
C ARG A 191 14.71 -17.44 -20.02
N GLY A 192 13.66 -18.19 -20.39
CA GLY A 192 12.36 -17.63 -20.72
C GLY A 192 11.74 -16.85 -19.56
N LEU A 193 11.88 -17.36 -18.32
CA LEU A 193 11.43 -16.70 -17.11
C LEU A 193 12.19 -15.37 -16.88
N ALA A 194 13.52 -15.38 -16.99
CA ALA A 194 14.34 -14.19 -16.84
C ALA A 194 14.03 -13.13 -17.93
N GLN A 195 13.83 -13.54 -19.18
CA GLN A 195 13.39 -12.65 -20.25
C GLN A 195 12.00 -12.04 -19.96
N SER A 196 11.08 -12.82 -19.40
CA SER A 196 9.77 -12.33 -19.00
C SER A 196 9.87 -11.28 -17.90
N ALA A 197 10.73 -11.50 -16.89
CA ALA A 197 10.99 -10.55 -15.83
C ALA A 197 11.59 -9.23 -16.40
N ILE A 198 12.55 -9.32 -17.32
CA ILE A 198 13.12 -8.14 -17.99
C ILE A 198 12.04 -7.34 -18.71
N ARG A 199 11.17 -8.01 -19.50
CA ARG A 199 10.05 -7.32 -20.17
C ARG A 199 9.12 -6.63 -19.18
N LYS A 200 8.72 -7.31 -18.10
CA LYS A 200 7.86 -6.70 -17.05
C LYS A 200 8.47 -5.43 -16.47
N ILE A 201 9.80 -5.40 -16.27
CA ILE A 201 10.50 -4.23 -15.75
C ILE A 201 10.52 -3.10 -16.79
N GLN A 202 10.85 -3.43 -18.05
CA GLN A 202 10.97 -2.45 -19.15
C GLN A 202 9.62 -1.86 -19.57
N ASP A 203 8.55 -2.65 -19.54
CA ASP A 203 7.19 -2.23 -19.90
C ASP A 203 6.51 -1.39 -18.81
N ARG A 204 7.09 -1.34 -17.60
CA ARG A 204 6.54 -0.52 -16.51
C ARG A 204 6.78 0.97 -16.82
N PRO A 205 5.74 1.81 -16.84
CA PRO A 205 5.92 3.25 -17.01
C PRO A 205 6.87 3.78 -15.93
N ALA A 206 7.87 4.56 -16.36
CA ALA A 206 8.80 5.18 -15.43
C ALA A 206 8.01 5.95 -14.36
N PRO A 207 8.41 5.90 -13.09
CA PRO A 207 7.78 6.71 -12.06
C PRO A 207 7.80 8.17 -12.52
N THR A 208 6.63 8.80 -12.56
CA THR A 208 6.52 10.22 -12.91
C THR A 208 7.31 11.00 -11.85
N VAL A 209 8.55 11.33 -12.15
CA VAL A 209 9.36 12.22 -11.32
C VAL A 209 8.70 13.59 -11.46
N VAL A 210 7.85 13.95 -10.50
CA VAL A 210 7.35 15.32 -10.38
C VAL A 210 8.57 16.18 -10.05
N PRO A 211 8.98 17.10 -10.95
CA PRO A 211 10.14 17.94 -10.68
C PRO A 211 9.93 18.70 -9.37
N PRO A 212 10.91 18.83 -8.50
CA PRO A 212 10.77 19.52 -7.21
C PRO A 212 10.29 20.98 -7.35
N ALA A 213 10.46 21.60 -8.51
CA ALA A 213 9.99 22.95 -8.82
C ALA A 213 8.46 23.16 -8.77
N LEU A 214 7.65 22.10 -8.80
CA LEU A 214 6.19 22.21 -8.70
C LEU A 214 5.65 21.92 -7.29
N ALA A 215 6.44 21.29 -6.43
CA ALA A 215 6.06 21.03 -5.04
C ALA A 215 6.16 22.31 -4.19
N ASP A 216 7.08 23.22 -4.52
CA ASP A 216 7.37 24.41 -3.71
C ASP A 216 6.40 25.57 -3.93
N ARG A 217 5.61 25.56 -5.01
CA ARG A 217 4.61 26.62 -5.28
C ARG A 217 3.37 26.58 -4.39
N ARG A 218 3.12 25.48 -3.67
CA ARG A 218 1.97 25.35 -2.76
C ARG A 218 2.27 25.78 -1.32
N ALA A 219 3.54 26.07 -1.01
CA ALA A 219 3.99 26.42 0.33
C ALA A 219 4.35 27.90 0.51
N GLN A 220 4.14 28.75 -0.52
CA GLN A 220 4.36 30.19 -0.34
C GLN A 220 3.11 30.82 0.26
N PRO A 221 3.18 31.47 1.44
CA PRO A 221 2.09 32.25 1.97
C PRO A 221 1.83 33.43 1.01
N GLN A 222 0.56 33.67 0.68
CA GLN A 222 0.17 34.82 -0.13
C GLN A 222 0.56 36.10 0.64
N PRO A 223 1.13 37.11 -0.03
CA PRO A 223 1.40 38.40 0.61
C PRO A 223 0.07 39.01 1.07
N GLU A 224 -0.02 39.29 2.36
CA GLU A 224 -1.12 40.07 2.92
C GLU A 224 -1.21 41.41 2.17
N SER A 225 -2.41 41.69 1.60
CA SER A 225 -2.67 42.96 0.98
C SER A 225 -2.62 44.05 2.07
N GLU A 226 -1.57 44.84 2.05
CA GLU A 226 -1.49 46.08 2.84
C GLU A 226 -2.70 46.94 2.49
N ALA A 227 -3.61 47.07 3.42
CA ALA A 227 -4.60 48.11 3.44
C ALA A 227 -3.89 49.44 3.78
N THR A 228 -3.82 50.33 2.80
CA THR A 228 -3.34 51.73 3.01
C THR A 228 -4.50 52.57 3.53
N PRO A 229 -4.21 53.54 4.41
CA PRO A 229 -5.19 54.34 5.19
C PRO A 229 -6.05 55.30 4.34
#